data_db044eb8520b49aada4b0a9b10523932
#
_entry.id   db044eb8520b49aada4b0a9b10523932
#
_cell.length_a   1.000
_cell.length_b   1.000
_cell.length_c   1.000
_cell.angle_alpha   90.00
_cell.angle_beta   90.00
_cell.angle_gamma   90.00
#
_symmetry.space_group_name_H-M   'P 1'
#
loop_
_entity.id
_entity.type
_entity.pdbx_description
1 polymer ?
#
loop_
_entity_poly.entity_id
_entity_poly.type
_entity_poly.pdbx_seq_one_letter_code
_entity_poly.pdbx_strand_id
1 'polypeptide(L)'
;ELDGVLTKLNAIRTQAIGIIELSETLEIDIVTDIFVRINSKGTTLNQGDFVMSKIAADEVHGGNTLRKIIDYFSHLAIEPTYYHYLVSHDKEFCNKPEGYIKKLEWLKDDKETVYDPKCDDIIRVAFMHQFHRAKLAELVKMLSGRDFDTREFKEEIIEDTYNKLYKGVAEFINEHNFKQFVIAIKSAGFISNKLINSNMAIDFAYALYLILHESKEVSVSEIKRIVQRWYVLSVLTGRYSSSPESAFAKDLRQISEVGVVK
;
A
#
# COMPACT_ATOMS: atom_id res chain seq x y z
N GLU A 1 12.47 28.43 26.99
CA GLU A 1 12.38 27.35 25.97
C GLU A 1 10.93 26.82 25.86
N LEU A 2 10.27 26.53 26.97
CA LEU A 2 8.87 26.06 27.00
C LEU A 2 7.88 27.10 26.45
N ASP A 3 8.05 28.39 26.80
CA ASP A 3 7.22 29.50 26.31
C ASP A 3 7.30 29.66 24.80
N GLY A 4 8.47 29.43 24.21
CA GLY A 4 8.64 29.46 22.76
C GLY A 4 7.91 28.33 22.03
N VAL A 5 7.84 27.14 22.62
CA VAL A 5 7.09 25.99 22.09
C VAL A 5 5.58 26.24 22.19
N LEU A 6 5.11 26.72 23.34
CA LEU A 6 3.69 27.05 23.55
C LEU A 6 3.22 28.18 22.62
N THR A 7 4.06 29.19 22.39
CA THR A 7 3.76 30.28 21.44
C THR A 7 3.62 29.74 20.02
N LYS A 8 4.52 28.84 19.58
CA LYS A 8 4.44 28.20 18.26
C LYS A 8 3.19 27.32 18.11
N LEU A 9 2.85 26.55 19.14
CA LEU A 9 1.62 25.75 19.16
C LEU A 9 0.35 26.62 19.06
N ASN A 10 0.34 27.74 19.77
CA ASN A 10 -0.82 28.66 19.73
C ASN A 10 -0.90 29.40 18.38
N ALA A 11 0.22 29.67 17.73
CA ALA A 11 0.27 30.31 16.41
C ALA A 11 -0.37 29.43 15.30
N ILE A 12 -0.41 28.11 15.48
CA ILE A 12 -1.10 27.20 14.54
C ILE A 12 -2.58 27.54 14.38
N ARG A 13 -3.23 28.01 15.45
CA ARG A 13 -4.65 28.38 15.44
C ARG A 13 -4.97 29.62 14.59
N THR A 14 -4.00 30.43 14.31
CA THR A 14 -4.12 31.71 13.56
C THR A 14 -3.44 31.67 12.20
N GLN A 15 -2.86 30.53 11.83
CA GLN A 15 -2.26 30.40 10.50
C GLN A 15 -3.35 30.34 9.42
N ALA A 16 -3.16 31.14 8.38
CA ALA A 16 -4.01 31.09 7.20
C ALA A 16 -3.70 29.83 6.37
N ILE A 17 -4.75 29.11 5.97
CA ILE A 17 -4.66 27.99 5.04
C ILE A 17 -5.06 28.52 3.66
N GLY A 18 -4.16 28.41 2.69
CA GLY A 18 -4.47 28.68 1.29
C GLY A 18 -5.24 27.50 0.67
N ILE A 19 -6.40 27.78 0.08
CA ILE A 19 -7.18 26.80 -0.67
C ILE A 19 -7.08 27.15 -2.16
N ILE A 20 -6.70 26.17 -2.98
CA ILE A 20 -6.70 26.29 -4.44
C ILE A 20 -7.75 25.31 -4.96
N GLU A 21 -8.85 25.81 -5.50
CA GLU A 21 -9.86 25.02 -6.15
C GLU A 21 -9.50 24.84 -7.62
N LEU A 22 -9.53 23.61 -8.09
CA LEU A 22 -9.33 23.28 -9.51
C LEU A 22 -10.69 23.09 -10.18
N SER A 23 -10.77 23.43 -11.46
CA SER A 23 -11.99 23.20 -12.23
C SER A 23 -12.31 21.72 -12.35
N GLU A 24 -13.57 21.35 -12.19
CA GLU A 24 -14.07 19.96 -12.36
C GLU A 24 -13.84 19.45 -13.81
N THR A 25 -13.66 20.34 -14.78
CA THR A 25 -13.42 19.99 -16.18
C THR A 25 -11.96 19.69 -16.52
N LEU A 26 -11.05 19.81 -15.54
CA LEU A 26 -9.64 19.50 -15.78
C LEU A 26 -9.41 17.99 -15.89
N GLU A 27 -8.62 17.62 -16.90
CA GLU A 27 -8.17 16.22 -17.02
C GLU A 27 -7.33 15.81 -15.83
N ILE A 28 -7.48 14.56 -15.39
CA ILE A 28 -6.78 14.00 -14.20
C ILE A 28 -5.26 14.11 -14.30
N ASP A 29 -4.70 14.05 -15.51
CA ASP A 29 -3.26 14.21 -15.73
C ASP A 29 -2.81 15.64 -15.37
N ILE A 30 -3.62 16.65 -15.71
CA ILE A 30 -3.35 18.06 -15.36
C ILE A 30 -3.50 18.27 -13.86
N VAL A 31 -4.52 17.70 -13.25
CA VAL A 31 -4.72 17.74 -11.79
C VAL A 31 -3.52 17.10 -11.06
N THR A 32 -3.05 15.97 -11.55
CA THR A 32 -1.88 15.26 -11.00
C THR A 32 -0.61 16.11 -11.13
N ASP A 33 -0.39 16.74 -12.28
CA ASP A 33 0.75 17.63 -12.49
C ASP A 33 0.73 18.87 -11.59
N ILE A 34 -0.44 19.50 -11.43
CA ILE A 34 -0.64 20.63 -10.53
C ILE A 34 -0.34 20.21 -9.08
N PHE A 35 -0.88 19.07 -8.66
CA PHE A 35 -0.67 18.51 -7.34
C PHE A 35 0.82 18.25 -7.05
N VAL A 36 1.54 17.62 -7.98
CA VAL A 36 2.98 17.38 -7.86
C VAL A 36 3.75 18.70 -7.78
N ARG A 37 3.40 19.71 -8.60
CA ARG A 37 4.07 21.03 -8.60
C ARG A 37 3.84 21.80 -7.31
N ILE A 38 2.63 21.80 -6.77
CA ILE A 38 2.31 22.46 -5.50
C ILE A 38 3.13 21.83 -4.37
N ASN A 39 3.20 20.51 -4.34
CA ASN A 39 3.90 19.78 -3.29
C ASN A 39 5.42 19.75 -3.45
N SER A 40 5.97 20.05 -4.64
CA SER A 40 7.41 20.09 -4.90
C SER A 40 8.15 21.19 -4.11
N LYS A 41 7.44 22.19 -3.60
CA LYS A 41 8.00 23.29 -2.78
C LYS A 41 7.78 23.12 -1.28
N GLY A 42 7.10 22.04 -0.86
CA GLY A 42 6.83 21.71 0.54
C GLY A 42 7.28 20.29 0.90
N THR A 43 6.59 19.65 1.82
CA THR A 43 6.74 18.20 2.04
C THR A 43 6.23 17.48 0.81
N THR A 44 7.12 16.81 0.10
CA THR A 44 6.75 16.09 -1.13
C THR A 44 5.78 14.97 -0.77
N LEU A 45 4.50 15.12 -1.17
CA LEU A 45 3.56 14.02 -1.10
C LEU A 45 4.01 12.93 -2.08
N ASN A 46 4.09 11.72 -1.59
CA ASN A 46 4.43 10.58 -2.43
C ASN A 46 3.21 10.12 -3.25
N GLN A 47 3.43 9.27 -4.23
CA GLN A 47 2.35 8.73 -5.07
C GLN A 47 1.33 7.93 -4.26
N GLY A 48 1.77 7.27 -3.17
CA GLY A 48 0.91 6.53 -2.25
C GLY A 48 -0.07 7.45 -1.52
N ASP A 49 0.39 8.61 -1.03
CA ASP A 49 -0.48 9.61 -0.39
C ASP A 49 -1.56 10.11 -1.35
N PHE A 50 -1.21 10.27 -2.63
CA PHE A 50 -2.18 10.68 -3.65
C PHE A 50 -3.22 9.57 -3.91
N VAL A 51 -2.79 8.32 -4.02
CA VAL A 51 -3.71 7.17 -4.12
C VAL A 51 -4.64 7.12 -2.91
N MET A 52 -4.10 7.27 -1.69
CA MET A 52 -4.91 7.29 -0.46
C MET A 52 -5.94 8.42 -0.45
N SER A 53 -5.56 9.62 -0.92
CA SER A 53 -6.47 10.75 -1.03
C SER A 53 -7.58 10.48 -2.06
N LYS A 54 -7.23 9.86 -3.20
CA LYS A 54 -8.20 9.48 -4.22
C LYS A 54 -9.18 8.42 -3.72
N ILE A 55 -8.68 7.41 -3.02
CA ILE A 55 -9.50 6.38 -2.38
C ILE A 55 -10.43 7.01 -1.34
N ALA A 56 -9.92 7.94 -0.51
CA ALA A 56 -10.71 8.59 0.53
C ALA A 56 -11.87 9.45 -0.02
N ALA A 57 -11.69 10.04 -1.20
CA ALA A 57 -12.68 10.88 -1.85
C ALA A 57 -13.81 10.09 -2.53
N ASP A 58 -13.68 8.77 -2.66
CA ASP A 58 -14.71 7.94 -3.27
C ASP A 58 -15.78 7.53 -2.25
N GLU A 59 -17.01 7.95 -2.50
CA GLU A 59 -18.18 7.64 -1.67
C GLU A 59 -18.99 6.45 -2.22
N VAL A 60 -18.85 6.13 -3.51
CA VAL A 60 -19.70 5.18 -4.23
C VAL A 60 -19.20 3.74 -4.07
N HIS A 61 -17.89 3.52 -4.24
CA HIS A 61 -17.29 2.18 -4.25
C HIS A 61 -16.69 1.79 -2.89
N GLY A 62 -17.04 2.54 -1.83
CA GLY A 62 -16.59 2.25 -0.48
C GLY A 62 -15.16 2.67 -0.16
N GLY A 63 -14.60 3.59 -0.92
CA GLY A 63 -13.22 4.04 -0.78
C GLY A 63 -12.84 4.44 0.64
N ASN A 64 -13.71 5.15 1.38
CA ASN A 64 -13.45 5.50 2.78
C ASN A 64 -13.23 4.26 3.67
N THR A 65 -13.98 3.18 3.42
CA THR A 65 -13.78 1.91 4.15
C THR A 65 -12.44 1.27 3.82
N LEU A 66 -12.10 1.22 2.54
CA LEU A 66 -10.80 0.69 2.09
C LEU A 66 -9.64 1.48 2.68
N ARG A 67 -9.73 2.81 2.67
CA ARG A 67 -8.75 3.68 3.33
C ARG A 67 -8.60 3.34 4.81
N LYS A 68 -9.72 3.22 5.54
CA LYS A 68 -9.69 2.87 6.97
C LYS A 68 -9.03 1.50 7.22
N ILE A 69 -9.27 0.50 6.38
CA ILE A 69 -8.62 -0.82 6.49
C ILE A 69 -7.10 -0.67 6.40
N ILE A 70 -6.62 0.08 5.39
CA ILE A 70 -5.19 0.31 5.16
C ILE A 70 -4.56 1.09 6.31
N ASP A 71 -5.17 2.22 6.72
CA ASP A 71 -4.70 3.06 7.82
C ASP A 71 -4.62 2.26 9.13
N TYR A 72 -5.67 1.52 9.46
CA TYR A 72 -5.75 0.78 10.72
C TYR A 72 -4.78 -0.39 10.75
N PHE A 73 -4.61 -1.10 9.64
CA PHE A 73 -3.60 -2.15 9.57
C PHE A 73 -2.20 -1.58 9.79
N SER A 74 -1.84 -0.52 9.06
CA SER A 74 -0.54 0.12 9.18
C SER A 74 -0.28 0.63 10.62
N HIS A 75 -1.30 1.21 11.26
CA HIS A 75 -1.19 1.70 12.62
C HIS A 75 -1.04 0.55 13.64
N LEU A 76 -1.88 -0.48 13.51
CA LEU A 76 -1.89 -1.63 14.42
C LEU A 76 -0.63 -2.50 14.29
N ALA A 77 -0.01 -2.55 13.13
CA ALA A 77 1.26 -3.24 12.94
C ALA A 77 2.39 -2.62 13.79
N ILE A 78 2.31 -1.30 14.03
CA ILE A 78 3.30 -0.57 14.85
C ILE A 78 2.86 -0.51 16.33
N GLU A 79 1.57 -0.27 16.59
CA GLU A 79 0.99 -0.05 17.91
C GLU A 79 -0.23 -0.95 18.14
N PRO A 80 -0.04 -2.23 18.48
CA PRO A 80 -1.13 -3.20 18.69
C PRO A 80 -2.17 -2.77 19.72
N THR A 81 -1.77 -2.01 20.74
CA THR A 81 -2.66 -1.54 21.82
C THR A 81 -3.75 -0.59 21.33
N TYR A 82 -3.52 0.05 20.20
CA TYR A 82 -4.49 0.92 19.54
C TYR A 82 -5.79 0.19 19.14
N TYR A 83 -5.79 -1.14 19.05
CA TYR A 83 -6.99 -1.93 18.73
C TYR A 83 -8.16 -1.62 19.67
N HIS A 84 -7.91 -1.50 20.97
CA HIS A 84 -8.96 -1.21 21.95
C HIS A 84 -9.53 0.20 21.78
N TYR A 85 -8.68 1.16 21.45
CA TYR A 85 -9.12 2.53 21.14
C TYR A 85 -9.98 2.54 19.87
N LEU A 86 -9.55 1.85 18.81
CA LEU A 86 -10.29 1.74 17.57
C LEU A 86 -11.71 1.18 17.77
N VAL A 87 -11.82 0.06 18.48
CA VAL A 87 -13.12 -0.59 18.76
C VAL A 87 -14.06 0.31 19.57
N SER A 88 -13.53 1.15 20.44
CA SER A 88 -14.34 2.06 21.26
C SER A 88 -14.78 3.34 20.54
N HIS A 89 -13.99 3.83 19.56
CA HIS A 89 -14.19 5.15 18.95
C HIS A 89 -14.74 5.10 17.53
N ASP A 90 -14.39 4.11 16.70
CA ASP A 90 -14.96 3.97 15.34
C ASP A 90 -15.98 2.81 15.25
N LYS A 91 -17.12 3.01 15.91
CA LYS A 91 -18.21 2.01 15.92
C LYS A 91 -18.80 1.78 14.53
N GLU A 92 -18.79 2.79 13.67
CA GLU A 92 -19.27 2.67 12.30
C GLU A 92 -18.47 1.63 11.52
N PHE A 93 -17.14 1.74 11.54
CA PHE A 93 -16.26 0.78 10.91
C PHE A 93 -16.36 -0.61 11.55
N CYS A 94 -16.38 -0.66 12.88
CA CYS A 94 -16.40 -1.93 13.61
C CYS A 94 -17.71 -2.73 13.40
N ASN A 95 -18.83 -2.06 13.14
CA ASN A 95 -20.12 -2.70 12.94
C ASN A 95 -20.44 -3.01 11.47
N LYS A 96 -19.51 -2.77 10.54
CA LYS A 96 -19.72 -3.11 9.14
C LYS A 96 -19.93 -4.61 8.95
N PRO A 97 -20.94 -5.04 8.14
CA PRO A 97 -21.29 -6.44 7.96
C PRO A 97 -20.15 -7.28 7.38
N GLU A 98 -19.23 -6.68 6.66
CA GLU A 98 -18.05 -7.34 6.07
C GLU A 98 -17.02 -7.78 7.11
N GLY A 99 -17.18 -7.34 8.35
CA GLY A 99 -16.36 -7.77 9.49
C GLY A 99 -14.89 -7.43 9.40
N TYR A 100 -14.55 -6.30 8.82
CA TYR A 100 -13.14 -5.88 8.64
C TYR A 100 -12.36 -5.81 9.95
N ILE A 101 -13.00 -5.37 11.03
CA ILE A 101 -12.36 -5.31 12.35
C ILE A 101 -11.89 -6.70 12.83
N LYS A 102 -12.66 -7.76 12.52
CA LYS A 102 -12.26 -9.14 12.86
C LYS A 102 -11.05 -9.60 12.06
N LYS A 103 -10.90 -9.11 10.82
CA LYS A 103 -9.72 -9.41 9.99
C LYS A 103 -8.45 -8.73 10.50
N LEU A 104 -8.59 -7.68 11.30
CA LEU A 104 -7.48 -6.95 11.93
C LEU A 104 -7.23 -7.39 13.39
N GLU A 105 -8.13 -8.19 13.97
CA GLU A 105 -8.08 -8.54 15.39
C GLU A 105 -6.80 -9.25 15.82
N TRP A 106 -6.19 -10.04 14.95
CA TRP A 106 -4.95 -10.75 15.25
C TRP A 106 -3.77 -9.81 15.56
N LEU A 107 -3.81 -8.57 15.02
CA LEU A 107 -2.77 -7.57 15.27
C LEU A 107 -2.72 -7.10 16.71
N LYS A 108 -3.82 -7.19 17.49
CA LYS A 108 -3.84 -6.76 18.90
C LYS A 108 -2.85 -7.52 19.78
N ASP A 109 -2.55 -8.77 19.42
CA ASP A 109 -1.64 -9.66 20.14
C ASP A 109 -0.32 -9.89 19.39
N ASP A 110 -0.14 -9.22 18.23
CA ASP A 110 1.04 -9.37 17.40
C ASP A 110 2.26 -8.72 18.05
N LYS A 111 3.38 -9.41 17.98
CA LYS A 111 4.70 -8.96 18.52
C LYS A 111 5.74 -8.93 17.40
N GLU A 112 5.29 -8.95 16.16
CA GLU A 112 6.20 -8.93 15.03
C GLU A 112 6.82 -7.54 14.89
N THR A 113 8.11 -7.48 14.61
CA THR A 113 8.88 -6.23 14.53
C THR A 113 9.80 -6.19 13.31
N VAL A 114 9.65 -7.15 12.38
CA VAL A 114 10.52 -7.22 11.20
C VAL A 114 9.97 -6.39 10.07
N TYR A 115 8.64 -6.39 9.90
CA TYR A 115 7.99 -5.68 8.82
C TYR A 115 6.80 -4.87 9.34
N ASP A 116 6.99 -3.55 9.41
CA ASP A 116 6.00 -2.56 9.81
C ASP A 116 5.55 -1.78 8.56
N PRO A 117 4.59 -2.30 7.78
CA PRO A 117 4.20 -1.69 6.50
C PRO A 117 3.46 -0.38 6.69
N LYS A 118 3.81 0.61 5.88
CA LYS A 118 3.08 1.87 5.76
C LYS A 118 1.92 1.72 4.76
N CYS A 119 1.03 2.71 4.73
CA CYS A 119 -0.11 2.72 3.80
C CYS A 119 0.30 2.55 2.34
N ASP A 120 1.38 3.20 1.92
CA ASP A 120 1.90 3.10 0.55
C ASP A 120 2.53 1.73 0.23
N ASP A 121 3.13 1.05 1.22
CA ASP A 121 3.63 -0.32 1.07
C ASP A 121 2.45 -1.28 0.81
N ILE A 122 1.37 -1.17 1.59
CA ILE A 122 0.16 -1.99 1.44
C ILE A 122 -0.46 -1.80 0.06
N ILE A 123 -0.64 -0.54 -0.36
CA ILE A 123 -1.19 -0.21 -1.68
C ILE A 123 -0.31 -0.76 -2.80
N ARG A 124 0.99 -0.59 -2.68
CA ARG A 124 1.97 -1.04 -3.67
C ARG A 124 1.94 -2.56 -3.84
N VAL A 125 1.95 -3.29 -2.74
CA VAL A 125 1.88 -4.75 -2.77
C VAL A 125 0.55 -5.23 -3.34
N ALA A 126 -0.57 -4.66 -2.91
CA ALA A 126 -1.91 -4.99 -3.42
C ALA A 126 -2.02 -4.72 -4.92
N PHE A 127 -1.45 -3.60 -5.38
CA PHE A 127 -1.45 -3.22 -6.79
C PHE A 127 -0.59 -4.18 -7.63
N MET A 128 0.63 -4.49 -7.18
CA MET A 128 1.49 -5.46 -7.88
C MET A 128 0.84 -6.84 -7.94
N HIS A 129 0.23 -7.29 -6.84
CA HIS A 129 -0.39 -8.61 -6.75
C HIS A 129 -1.61 -8.75 -7.67
N GLN A 130 -2.57 -7.84 -7.60
CA GLN A 130 -3.85 -8.01 -8.30
C GLN A 130 -3.88 -7.45 -9.72
N PHE A 131 -3.01 -6.50 -10.04
CA PHE A 131 -3.01 -5.85 -11.35
C PHE A 131 -1.79 -6.21 -12.19
N HIS A 132 -0.80 -6.87 -11.61
CA HIS A 132 0.51 -7.12 -12.25
C HIS A 132 1.15 -5.84 -12.81
N ARG A 133 0.91 -4.71 -12.12
CA ARG A 133 1.40 -3.37 -12.44
C ARG A 133 2.11 -2.78 -11.24
N ALA A 134 3.02 -1.83 -11.47
CA ALA A 134 3.87 -1.30 -10.41
C ALA A 134 3.83 0.22 -10.24
N LYS A 135 3.44 0.96 -11.27
CA LYS A 135 3.47 2.43 -11.22
C LYS A 135 2.19 2.94 -10.56
N LEU A 136 2.29 3.49 -9.36
CA LEU A 136 1.13 4.01 -8.62
C LEU A 136 0.39 5.12 -9.37
N ALA A 137 1.06 5.87 -10.25
CA ALA A 137 0.40 6.81 -11.15
C ALA A 137 -0.61 6.12 -12.10
N GLU A 138 -0.39 4.86 -12.47
CA GLU A 138 -1.36 4.09 -13.26
C GLU A 138 -2.59 3.73 -12.41
N LEU A 139 -2.39 3.37 -11.13
CA LEU A 139 -3.49 3.11 -10.21
C LEU A 139 -4.40 4.33 -10.04
N VAL A 140 -3.83 5.54 -9.90
CA VAL A 140 -4.61 6.78 -9.85
C VAL A 140 -5.49 6.95 -11.08
N LYS A 141 -4.95 6.67 -12.28
CA LYS A 141 -5.72 6.74 -13.53
C LYS A 141 -6.85 5.72 -13.56
N MET A 142 -6.60 4.49 -13.12
CA MET A 142 -7.61 3.43 -13.05
C MET A 142 -8.71 3.77 -12.04
N LEU A 143 -8.36 4.29 -10.85
CA LEU A 143 -9.32 4.80 -9.86
C LEU A 143 -10.13 6.00 -10.36
N SER A 144 -9.71 6.64 -11.44
CA SER A 144 -10.45 7.69 -12.14
C SER A 144 -11.19 7.18 -13.38
N GLY A 145 -11.17 5.87 -13.64
CA GLY A 145 -11.90 5.25 -14.75
C GLY A 145 -11.18 5.27 -16.10
N ARG A 146 -9.89 5.60 -16.15
CA ARG A 146 -9.16 5.67 -17.42
C ARG A 146 -8.85 4.28 -17.98
N ASP A 147 -9.35 4.04 -19.18
CA ASP A 147 -8.98 2.91 -20.02
C ASP A 147 -7.63 3.18 -20.70
N PHE A 148 -6.65 2.25 -20.57
CA PHE A 148 -5.32 2.42 -21.17
C PHE A 148 -5.30 2.13 -22.67
N ASP A 149 -6.25 1.32 -23.17
CA ASP A 149 -6.31 0.91 -24.57
C ASP A 149 -7.07 1.96 -25.40
N THR A 150 -8.26 2.36 -24.94
CA THR A 150 -9.11 3.35 -25.65
C THR A 150 -8.82 4.79 -25.24
N ARG A 151 -8.15 5.01 -24.10
CA ARG A 151 -7.92 6.31 -23.45
C ARG A 151 -9.21 7.04 -23.04
N GLU A 152 -10.33 6.36 -23.04
CA GLU A 152 -11.63 6.87 -22.60
C GLU A 152 -11.81 6.66 -21.09
N PHE A 153 -12.79 7.35 -20.52
CA PHE A 153 -13.19 7.17 -19.13
C PHE A 153 -14.45 6.30 -19.06
N LYS A 154 -14.39 5.23 -18.26
CA LYS A 154 -15.46 4.26 -18.08
C LYS A 154 -15.66 3.98 -16.59
N GLU A 155 -16.88 4.07 -16.10
CA GLU A 155 -17.22 3.84 -14.71
C GLU A 155 -16.97 2.37 -14.29
N GLU A 156 -17.18 1.43 -15.22
CA GLU A 156 -16.88 0.02 -15.01
C GLU A 156 -15.42 -0.26 -14.59
N ILE A 157 -14.48 0.57 -15.08
CA ILE A 157 -13.07 0.47 -14.72
C ILE A 157 -12.86 0.89 -13.26
N ILE A 158 -13.61 1.88 -12.79
CA ILE A 158 -13.53 2.33 -11.38
C ILE A 158 -13.97 1.18 -10.49
N GLU A 159 -15.14 0.61 -10.73
CA GLU A 159 -15.69 -0.50 -9.95
C GLU A 159 -14.74 -1.71 -9.94
N ASP A 160 -14.25 -2.16 -11.11
CA ASP A 160 -13.29 -3.26 -11.21
C ASP A 160 -11.99 -2.95 -10.45
N THR A 161 -11.52 -1.72 -10.53
CA THR A 161 -10.30 -1.26 -9.83
C THR A 161 -10.49 -1.33 -8.32
N TYR A 162 -11.60 -0.83 -7.78
CA TYR A 162 -11.89 -0.93 -6.35
C TYR A 162 -12.02 -2.37 -5.90
N ASN A 163 -12.75 -3.22 -6.65
CA ASN A 163 -12.91 -4.63 -6.32
C ASN A 163 -11.57 -5.37 -6.26
N LYS A 164 -10.71 -5.17 -7.24
CA LYS A 164 -9.35 -5.73 -7.25
C LYS A 164 -8.49 -5.20 -6.12
N LEU A 165 -8.57 -3.90 -5.84
CA LEU A 165 -7.80 -3.30 -4.77
C LEU A 165 -8.24 -3.81 -3.39
N TYR A 166 -9.55 -3.94 -3.17
CA TYR A 166 -10.10 -4.58 -1.97
C TYR A 166 -9.59 -6.02 -1.80
N LYS A 167 -9.59 -6.80 -2.89
CA LYS A 167 -9.06 -8.17 -2.86
C LYS A 167 -7.56 -8.17 -2.53
N GLY A 168 -6.77 -7.31 -3.16
CA GLY A 168 -5.34 -7.20 -2.91
C GLY A 168 -5.01 -6.82 -1.47
N VAL A 169 -5.74 -5.84 -0.92
CA VAL A 169 -5.59 -5.43 0.47
C VAL A 169 -6.04 -6.56 1.42
N ALA A 170 -7.13 -7.27 1.11
CA ALA A 170 -7.59 -8.40 1.92
C ALA A 170 -6.56 -9.54 1.99
N GLU A 171 -5.89 -9.84 0.88
CA GLU A 171 -4.80 -10.83 0.84
C GLU A 171 -3.55 -10.34 1.58
N PHE A 172 -3.24 -9.05 1.49
CA PHE A 172 -2.13 -8.45 2.23
C PHE A 172 -2.32 -8.56 3.74
N ILE A 173 -3.51 -8.17 4.25
CA ILE A 173 -3.81 -8.13 5.69
C ILE A 173 -4.18 -9.50 6.27
N ASN A 174 -4.24 -10.54 5.44
CA ASN A 174 -4.55 -11.88 5.89
C ASN A 174 -3.46 -12.38 6.85
N GLU A 175 -3.86 -12.78 8.07
CA GLU A 175 -2.95 -13.23 9.12
C GLU A 175 -2.00 -14.33 8.66
N HIS A 176 -2.55 -15.35 7.98
CA HIS A 176 -1.74 -16.47 7.50
C HIS A 176 -0.69 -16.01 6.48
N ASN A 177 -1.11 -15.26 5.47
CA ASN A 177 -0.21 -14.76 4.42
C ASN A 177 0.90 -13.89 5.02
N PHE A 178 0.52 -12.92 5.85
CA PHE A 178 1.47 -12.00 6.47
C PHE A 178 2.49 -12.75 7.34
N LYS A 179 2.02 -13.61 8.23
CA LYS A 179 2.91 -14.38 9.12
C LYS A 179 3.81 -15.34 8.36
N GLN A 180 3.31 -16.04 7.33
CA GLN A 180 4.15 -16.94 6.52
C GLN A 180 5.21 -16.17 5.74
N PHE A 181 4.86 -15.01 5.19
CA PHE A 181 5.82 -14.13 4.55
C PHE A 181 6.92 -13.66 5.52
N VAL A 182 6.54 -13.15 6.70
CA VAL A 182 7.50 -12.71 7.72
C VAL A 182 8.42 -13.86 8.16
N ILE A 183 7.87 -15.07 8.34
CA ILE A 183 8.67 -16.27 8.63
C ILE A 183 9.69 -16.55 7.51
N ALA A 184 9.30 -16.34 6.23
CA ALA A 184 10.22 -16.51 5.12
C ALA A 184 11.38 -15.50 5.20
N ILE A 185 11.10 -14.23 5.46
CA ILE A 185 12.12 -13.17 5.60
C ILE A 185 13.04 -13.43 6.81
N LYS A 186 12.48 -13.79 7.97
CA LYS A 186 13.26 -14.16 9.15
C LYS A 186 14.19 -15.35 8.90
N SER A 187 13.70 -16.35 8.19
CA SER A 187 14.50 -17.53 7.86
C SER A 187 15.64 -17.24 6.88
N ALA A 188 15.58 -16.09 6.17
CA ALA A 188 16.69 -15.59 5.35
C ALA A 188 17.74 -14.80 6.17
N GLY A 189 17.55 -14.67 7.50
CA GLY A 189 18.46 -13.97 8.40
C GLY A 189 18.03 -12.54 8.77
N PHE A 190 16.93 -12.02 8.23
CA PHE A 190 16.43 -10.68 8.53
C PHE A 190 15.47 -10.73 9.74
N ILE A 191 16.04 -10.80 10.93
CA ILE A 191 15.31 -11.03 12.18
C ILE A 191 14.86 -9.76 12.91
N SER A 192 15.13 -8.58 12.34
CA SER A 192 14.78 -7.27 12.90
C SER A 192 14.58 -6.27 11.77
N ASN A 193 13.69 -5.30 11.97
CA ASN A 193 13.47 -4.18 11.04
C ASN A 193 14.74 -3.37 10.76
N LYS A 194 15.69 -3.33 11.70
CA LYS A 194 16.99 -2.69 11.52
C LYS A 194 17.85 -3.33 10.42
N LEU A 195 17.54 -4.57 10.04
CA LEU A 195 18.20 -5.27 8.94
C LEU A 195 17.47 -5.08 7.60
N ILE A 196 16.26 -4.51 7.63
CA ILE A 196 15.48 -4.18 6.43
C ILE A 196 15.93 -2.83 5.88
N ASN A 197 16.88 -2.86 4.96
CA ASN A 197 17.47 -1.64 4.39
C ASN A 197 16.72 -1.10 3.16
N SER A 198 15.71 -1.82 2.68
CA SER A 198 14.95 -1.45 1.48
C SER A 198 13.50 -1.89 1.61
N ASN A 199 12.60 -0.94 1.86
CA ASN A 199 11.16 -1.17 1.83
C ASN A 199 10.71 -1.65 0.45
N MET A 200 11.28 -1.10 -0.62
CA MET A 200 10.94 -1.52 -1.98
C MET A 200 11.24 -3.01 -2.22
N ALA A 201 12.36 -3.51 -1.69
CA ALA A 201 12.71 -4.92 -1.87
C ALA A 201 11.76 -5.85 -1.09
N ILE A 202 11.33 -5.46 0.12
CA ILE A 202 10.41 -6.28 0.92
C ILE A 202 8.99 -6.23 0.34
N ASP A 203 8.53 -5.09 -0.18
CA ASP A 203 7.23 -4.94 -0.83
C ASP A 203 7.13 -5.85 -2.06
N PHE A 204 8.17 -5.84 -2.92
CA PHE A 204 8.18 -6.74 -4.07
C PHE A 204 8.23 -8.21 -3.65
N ALA A 205 9.02 -8.54 -2.64
CA ALA A 205 9.09 -9.91 -2.12
C ALA A 205 7.74 -10.39 -1.57
N TYR A 206 6.96 -9.50 -0.93
CA TYR A 206 5.62 -9.85 -0.46
C TYR A 206 4.62 -9.99 -1.61
N ALA A 207 4.66 -9.09 -2.60
CA ALA A 207 3.84 -9.22 -3.80
C ALA A 207 4.14 -10.55 -4.53
N LEU A 208 5.41 -10.90 -4.67
CA LEU A 208 5.85 -12.18 -5.25
C LEU A 208 5.31 -13.37 -4.46
N TYR A 209 5.39 -13.32 -3.12
CA TYR A 209 4.81 -14.35 -2.26
C TYR A 209 3.31 -14.54 -2.54
N LEU A 210 2.54 -13.46 -2.58
CA LEU A 210 1.10 -13.52 -2.82
C LEU A 210 0.77 -14.05 -4.22
N ILE A 211 1.48 -13.60 -5.26
CA ILE A 211 1.33 -14.09 -6.64
C ILE A 211 1.56 -15.61 -6.72
N LEU A 212 2.64 -16.09 -6.13
CA LEU A 212 2.98 -17.51 -6.11
C LEU A 212 1.96 -18.34 -5.31
N HIS A 213 1.53 -17.81 -4.17
CA HIS A 213 0.55 -18.48 -3.33
C HIS A 213 -0.82 -18.60 -4.01
N GLU A 214 -1.25 -17.58 -4.74
CA GLU A 214 -2.52 -17.59 -5.49
C GLU A 214 -2.46 -18.54 -6.71
N SER A 215 -1.31 -18.64 -7.39
CA SER A 215 -1.17 -19.48 -8.59
C SER A 215 -1.37 -20.97 -8.31
N LYS A 216 -1.06 -21.43 -7.08
CA LYS A 216 -1.09 -22.85 -6.66
C LYS A 216 -0.20 -23.78 -7.49
N GLU A 217 0.64 -23.24 -8.33
CA GLU A 217 1.55 -24.01 -9.21
C GLU A 217 2.81 -24.45 -8.49
N VAL A 218 3.14 -23.78 -7.39
CA VAL A 218 4.38 -23.96 -6.63
C VAL A 218 4.05 -24.41 -5.21
N SER A 219 4.82 -25.37 -4.69
CA SER A 219 4.64 -25.82 -3.30
C SER A 219 5.01 -24.73 -2.29
N VAL A 220 4.38 -24.74 -1.11
CA VAL A 220 4.62 -23.73 -0.06
C VAL A 220 6.12 -23.65 0.32
N SER A 221 6.81 -24.77 0.37
CA SER A 221 8.26 -24.80 0.66
C SER A 221 9.10 -24.14 -0.42
N GLU A 222 8.71 -24.30 -1.68
CA GLU A 222 9.38 -23.65 -2.81
C GLU A 222 9.08 -22.17 -2.88
N ILE A 223 7.83 -21.75 -2.61
CA ILE A 223 7.47 -20.32 -2.50
C ILE A 223 8.41 -19.65 -1.49
N LYS A 224 8.54 -20.23 -0.31
CA LYS A 224 9.43 -19.71 0.73
C LYS A 224 10.86 -19.55 0.20
N ARG A 225 11.42 -20.58 -0.45
CA ARG A 225 12.78 -20.54 -0.99
C ARG A 225 12.96 -19.49 -2.08
N ILE A 226 11.99 -19.36 -2.99
CA ILE A 226 12.01 -18.37 -4.08
C ILE A 226 12.00 -16.96 -3.48
N VAL A 227 11.07 -16.68 -2.58
CA VAL A 227 10.94 -15.36 -1.93
C VAL A 227 12.21 -14.99 -1.16
N GLN A 228 12.78 -15.91 -0.39
CA GLN A 228 14.04 -15.70 0.30
C GLN A 228 15.17 -15.32 -0.64
N ARG A 229 15.38 -16.12 -1.69
CA ARG A 229 16.45 -15.85 -2.69
C ARG A 229 16.23 -14.52 -3.39
N TRP A 230 15.00 -14.24 -3.79
CA TRP A 230 14.68 -12.99 -4.46
C TRP A 230 14.97 -11.78 -3.56
N TYR A 231 14.49 -11.82 -2.32
CA TYR A 231 14.70 -10.74 -1.36
C TYR A 231 16.20 -10.52 -1.10
N VAL A 232 16.93 -11.56 -0.75
CA VAL A 232 18.39 -11.48 -0.49
C VAL A 232 19.14 -10.91 -1.70
N LEU A 233 18.88 -11.42 -2.90
CA LEU A 233 19.54 -10.93 -4.11
C LEU A 233 19.16 -9.49 -4.42
N SER A 234 17.90 -9.10 -4.22
CA SER A 234 17.45 -7.73 -4.43
C SER A 234 18.14 -6.73 -3.50
N VAL A 235 18.34 -7.10 -2.23
CA VAL A 235 19.07 -6.29 -1.26
C VAL A 235 20.55 -6.20 -1.61
N LEU A 236 21.19 -7.33 -1.90
CA LEU A 236 22.63 -7.37 -2.21
C LEU A 236 23.00 -6.63 -3.50
N THR A 237 22.12 -6.64 -4.49
CA THR A 237 22.35 -5.97 -5.78
C THR A 237 21.83 -4.55 -5.85
N GLY A 238 21.14 -4.07 -4.81
CA GLY A 238 20.46 -2.78 -4.83
C GLY A 238 19.41 -2.66 -5.96
N ARG A 239 18.74 -3.77 -6.32
CA ARG A 239 17.89 -3.87 -7.50
C ARG A 239 16.81 -2.78 -7.59
N TYR A 240 16.27 -2.36 -6.46
CA TYR A 240 15.16 -1.38 -6.39
C TYR A 240 15.57 -0.03 -5.82
N SER A 241 16.86 0.33 -5.88
CA SER A 241 17.39 1.54 -5.26
C SER A 241 17.22 2.82 -6.11
N SER A 242 17.26 2.73 -7.44
CA SER A 242 17.26 3.92 -8.30
C SER A 242 15.93 4.23 -8.97
N SER A 243 15.22 3.22 -9.46
CA SER A 243 13.95 3.38 -10.18
C SER A 243 13.02 2.18 -9.85
N PRO A 244 12.54 2.09 -8.60
CA PRO A 244 11.88 0.89 -8.11
C PRO A 244 10.65 0.50 -8.93
N GLU A 245 9.76 1.41 -9.26
CA GLU A 245 8.54 1.10 -10.03
C GLU A 245 8.84 0.58 -11.43
N SER A 246 9.88 1.08 -12.10
CA SER A 246 10.30 0.59 -13.41
C SER A 246 10.92 -0.80 -13.33
N ALA A 247 11.70 -1.06 -12.28
CA ALA A 247 12.26 -2.38 -12.02
C ALA A 247 11.17 -3.40 -11.68
N PHE A 248 10.22 -3.04 -10.83
CA PHE A 248 9.04 -3.86 -10.51
C PHE A 248 8.24 -4.23 -11.75
N ALA A 249 7.93 -3.23 -12.61
CA ALA A 249 7.18 -3.46 -13.83
C ALA A 249 7.89 -4.45 -14.77
N LYS A 250 9.23 -4.36 -14.86
CA LYS A 250 10.03 -5.30 -15.62
C LYS A 250 9.97 -6.71 -15.03
N ASP A 251 10.11 -6.83 -13.71
CA ASP A 251 10.13 -8.11 -13.02
C ASP A 251 8.76 -8.80 -13.08
N LEU A 252 7.68 -8.05 -12.85
CA LEU A 252 6.30 -8.58 -12.98
C LEU A 252 6.03 -9.10 -14.39
N ARG A 253 6.49 -8.38 -15.43
CA ARG A 253 6.36 -8.85 -16.82
C ARG A 253 7.12 -10.16 -17.04
N GLN A 254 8.35 -10.26 -16.56
CA GLN A 254 9.13 -11.48 -16.68
C GLN A 254 8.48 -12.67 -15.97
N ILE A 255 7.92 -12.45 -14.78
CA ILE A 255 7.18 -13.46 -14.04
C ILE A 255 5.97 -13.96 -14.84
N SER A 256 5.22 -13.04 -15.50
CA SER A 256 4.05 -13.38 -16.30
C SER A 256 4.41 -14.12 -17.61
N GLU A 257 5.51 -13.73 -18.27
CA GLU A 257 5.90 -14.29 -19.58
C GLU A 257 6.64 -15.62 -19.48
N VAL A 258 7.48 -15.78 -18.47
CA VAL A 258 8.41 -16.93 -18.37
C VAL A 258 7.96 -17.95 -17.34
N GLY A 259 7.04 -17.56 -16.45
CA GLY A 259 6.75 -18.29 -15.22
C GLY A 259 7.88 -18.15 -14.20
N VAL A 260 7.55 -18.38 -12.93
CA VAL A 260 8.48 -18.15 -11.82
C VAL A 260 9.53 -19.27 -11.69
N VAL A 261 9.32 -20.40 -12.34
CA VAL A 261 10.08 -21.66 -12.13
C VAL A 261 11.00 -22.02 -13.30
N LYS A 262 11.12 -21.15 -14.30
CA LYS A 262 12.05 -21.40 -15.41
C LYS A 262 13.33 -20.56 -15.27
#